data_41d0805570c462252e1661ba51676967
#
_entry.id   41d0805570c462252e1661ba51676967
#
_cell.length_a   1.000
_cell.length_b   1.000
_cell.length_c   1.000
_cell.angle_alpha   90.00
_cell.angle_beta   90.00
_cell.angle_gamma   90.00
#
_symmetry.space_group_name_H-M   'P 1'
#
loop_
_entity.id
_entity.type
_entity.pdbx_description
1 polymer ?
#
loop_
_entity_poly.entity_id
_entity_poly.type
_entity_poly.pdbx_seq_one_letter_code
_entity_poly.pdbx_strand_id
1 'polypeptide(L)' 'MPEITVRITQTENAEFFGANIGDTVNVDFEEYIAAVTASEMGESGTEACKAQAVAARSLAISRGALRGMAISDDA' A
#
# COMPACT_ATOMS: atom_id res chain seq x y z
N MET A 1 6.55 -0.69 -14.21
CA MET A 1 6.50 -1.01 -12.76
C MET A 1 5.54 -2.17 -12.55
N PRO A 2 5.84 -3.10 -11.65
CA PRO A 2 4.95 -4.22 -11.41
C PRO A 2 3.64 -3.78 -10.77
N GLU A 3 2.58 -4.44 -11.16
CA GLU A 3 1.29 -4.27 -10.51
C GLU A 3 1.11 -5.34 -9.45
N ILE A 4 0.41 -4.98 -8.38
CA ILE A 4 0.08 -5.92 -7.31
C ILE A 4 -1.42 -5.91 -7.07
N THR A 5 -1.91 -6.95 -6.42
CA THR A 5 -3.33 -7.08 -6.08
C THR A 5 -3.51 -6.75 -4.61
N VAL A 6 -4.38 -5.79 -4.32
CA VAL A 6 -4.57 -5.26 -2.96
C VAL A 6 -6.04 -5.32 -2.59
N ARG A 7 -6.31 -5.82 -1.37
CA ARG A 7 -7.65 -5.75 -0.77
C ARG A 7 -7.72 -4.45 0.03
N ILE A 8 -8.70 -3.63 -0.28
CA ILE A 8 -8.87 -2.32 0.34
C ILE A 8 -9.64 -2.46 1.65
N THR A 9 -9.03 -2.03 2.76
CA THR A 9 -9.68 -2.05 4.07
C THR A 9 -9.67 -0.67 4.73
N GLN A 10 -8.86 0.27 4.23
CA GLN A 10 -8.70 1.59 4.83
C GLN A 10 -9.38 2.65 3.96
N THR A 11 -10.13 3.55 4.59
CA THR A 11 -10.86 4.60 3.88
C THR A 11 -9.95 5.47 3.03
N GLU A 12 -8.81 5.85 3.57
CA GLU A 12 -7.85 6.71 2.87
C GLU A 12 -7.36 6.05 1.59
N ASN A 13 -7.09 4.75 1.64
CA ASN A 13 -6.63 4.02 0.47
C ASN A 13 -7.76 3.83 -0.55
N ALA A 14 -8.98 3.62 -0.07
CA ALA A 14 -10.14 3.53 -0.96
C ALA A 14 -10.30 4.82 -1.76
N GLU A 15 -10.17 5.96 -1.11
CA GLU A 15 -10.25 7.26 -1.79
C GLU A 15 -9.10 7.45 -2.77
N PHE A 16 -7.90 7.10 -2.36
CA PHE A 16 -6.71 7.27 -3.21
C PHE A 16 -6.83 6.46 -4.51
N PHE A 17 -7.33 5.23 -4.43
CA PHE A 17 -7.41 4.33 -5.59
C PHE A 17 -8.78 4.35 -6.27
N GLY A 18 -9.72 5.14 -5.79
CA GLY A 18 -11.05 5.20 -6.39
C GLY A 18 -11.84 3.91 -6.21
N ALA A 19 -11.66 3.24 -5.08
CA ALA A 19 -12.28 1.95 -4.80
C ALA A 19 -13.15 2.04 -3.56
N ASN A 20 -13.84 0.96 -3.25
CA ASN A 20 -14.66 0.85 -2.04
C ASN A 20 -14.01 -0.11 -1.04
N ILE A 21 -14.32 0.07 0.24
CA ILE A 21 -13.88 -0.86 1.28
C ILE A 21 -14.35 -2.27 0.91
N GLY A 22 -13.45 -3.22 0.97
CA GLY A 22 -13.72 -4.61 0.62
C GLY A 22 -13.39 -4.99 -0.80
N ASP A 23 -13.14 -3.99 -1.66
CA ASP A 23 -12.75 -4.25 -3.04
C ASP A 23 -11.33 -4.79 -3.12
N THR A 24 -11.09 -5.61 -4.14
CA THR A 24 -9.75 -6.05 -4.51
C THR A 24 -9.38 -5.37 -5.81
N VAL A 25 -8.25 -4.66 -5.82
CA VAL A 25 -7.84 -3.87 -6.97
C VAL A 25 -6.41 -4.20 -7.37
N ASN A 26 -6.10 -4.01 -8.65
CA ASN A 26 -4.73 -4.12 -9.15
C ASN A 26 -4.16 -2.71 -9.25
N VAL A 27 -3.03 -2.48 -8.59
CA VAL A 27 -2.43 -1.15 -8.52
C VAL A 27 -0.93 -1.25 -8.75
N ASP A 28 -0.32 -0.16 -9.19
CA ASP A 28 1.12 -0.07 -9.31
C ASP A 28 1.77 -0.20 -7.93
N PHE A 29 2.83 -1.01 -7.83
CA PHE A 29 3.47 -1.29 -6.55
C PHE A 29 3.96 -0.02 -5.86
N GLU A 30 4.62 0.88 -6.60
CA GLU A 30 5.14 2.10 -5.99
C GLU A 30 4.02 3.06 -5.56
N GLU A 31 2.92 3.10 -6.30
CA GLU A 31 1.76 3.88 -5.88
C GLU A 31 1.15 3.32 -4.60
N TYR A 32 1.10 1.99 -4.48
CA TYR A 32 0.63 1.35 -3.27
C TYR A 32 1.50 1.73 -2.07
N ILE A 33 2.82 1.68 -2.24
CA ILE A 33 3.74 2.04 -1.16
C ILE A 33 3.54 3.50 -0.74
N ALA A 34 3.36 4.40 -1.71
CA ALA A 34 3.12 5.81 -1.41
C ALA A 34 1.81 6.01 -0.63
N ALA A 35 0.75 5.32 -1.05
CA ALA A 35 -0.56 5.45 -0.39
C ALA A 35 -0.52 4.94 1.05
N VAL A 36 0.07 3.78 1.27
CA VAL A 36 0.17 3.19 2.61
C VAL A 36 1.03 4.05 3.53
N THR A 37 2.14 4.57 3.00
CA THR A 37 3.02 5.44 3.77
C THR A 37 2.28 6.71 4.19
N ALA A 38 1.56 7.34 3.27
CA ALA A 38 0.80 8.55 3.57
C ALA A 38 -0.29 8.28 4.59
N SER A 39 -0.98 7.16 4.48
CA SER A 39 -2.05 6.78 5.40
C SER A 39 -1.54 6.60 6.83
N GLU A 40 -0.34 6.05 6.99
CA GLU A 40 0.21 5.76 8.31
C GLU A 40 0.98 6.92 8.92
N MET A 41 1.72 7.65 8.11
CA MET A 41 2.63 8.69 8.60
C MET A 41 2.03 10.09 8.55
N GLY A 42 1.03 10.29 7.68
CA GLY A 42 0.45 11.61 7.50
C GLY A 42 1.51 12.60 7.05
N GLU A 43 1.64 13.70 7.82
CA GLU A 43 2.60 14.76 7.51
C GLU A 43 3.91 14.65 8.28
N SER A 44 4.27 13.44 8.68
CA SER A 44 5.53 13.20 9.39
C SER A 44 6.74 13.60 8.55
N GLY A 45 7.87 13.78 9.19
CA GLY A 45 9.09 14.22 8.52
C GLY A 45 9.56 13.25 7.45
N THR A 46 10.32 13.77 6.49
CA THR A 46 10.78 13.02 5.32
C THR A 46 11.53 11.74 5.70
N GLU A 47 12.39 11.80 6.72
CA GLU A 47 13.16 10.63 7.12
C GLU A 47 12.27 9.52 7.68
N ALA A 48 11.26 9.89 8.47
CA ALA A 48 10.30 8.91 8.98
C ALA A 48 9.50 8.29 7.85
N CYS A 49 9.10 9.08 6.85
CA CYS A 49 8.37 8.57 5.70
C CYS A 49 9.22 7.60 4.87
N LYS A 50 10.50 7.89 4.71
CA LYS A 50 11.41 6.99 3.98
C LYS A 50 11.54 5.65 4.69
N ALA A 51 11.70 5.67 6.02
CA ALA A 51 11.80 4.45 6.79
C ALA A 51 10.51 3.63 6.72
N GLN A 52 9.37 4.30 6.79
CA GLN A 52 8.08 3.63 6.70
C GLN A 52 7.87 3.02 5.30
N ALA A 53 8.29 3.72 4.26
CA ALA A 53 8.18 3.21 2.90
C ALA A 53 9.01 1.94 2.71
N VAL A 54 10.22 1.90 3.27
CA VAL A 54 11.07 0.70 3.21
C VAL A 54 10.41 -0.45 3.94
N ALA A 55 9.86 -0.20 5.12
CA ALA A 55 9.18 -1.23 5.90
C ALA A 55 7.93 -1.74 5.17
N ALA A 56 7.14 -0.85 4.59
CA ALA A 56 5.94 -1.24 3.85
C ALA A 56 6.28 -2.08 2.63
N ARG A 57 7.33 -1.71 1.90
CA ARG A 57 7.79 -2.46 0.74
C ARG A 57 8.23 -3.87 1.13
N SER A 58 9.03 -3.97 2.18
CA SER A 58 9.51 -5.28 2.66
C SER A 58 8.36 -6.17 3.11
N LEU A 59 7.39 -5.61 3.81
CA LEU A 59 6.23 -6.35 4.27
C LEU A 59 5.38 -6.84 3.10
N ALA A 60 5.13 -5.99 2.12
CA ALA A 60 4.35 -6.35 0.95
C ALA A 60 5.01 -7.49 0.17
N ILE A 61 6.32 -7.42 -0.03
CA ILE A 61 7.07 -8.46 -0.71
C ILE A 61 7.00 -9.76 0.08
N SER A 62 7.19 -9.68 1.39
CA SER A 62 7.11 -10.83 2.29
C SER A 62 5.74 -11.52 2.22
N ARG A 63 4.67 -10.74 2.02
CA ARG A 63 3.31 -11.28 1.91
C ARG A 63 2.99 -11.82 0.52
N GLY A 64 3.93 -11.74 -0.41
CA GLY A 64 3.76 -12.33 -1.74
C GLY A 64 3.21 -11.39 -2.79
N ALA A 65 3.27 -10.07 -2.57
CA ALA A 65 2.72 -9.10 -3.52
C ALA A 65 3.30 -9.29 -4.92
N LEU A 66 4.61 -9.47 -5.02
CA LEU A 66 5.28 -9.61 -6.31
C LEU A 66 5.12 -11.00 -6.93
N ARG A 67 4.49 -11.93 -6.19
CA ARG A 67 4.17 -13.27 -6.70
C ARG A 67 2.71 -13.39 -7.11
N GLY A 68 1.98 -12.27 -7.14
CA GLY A 68 0.59 -12.26 -7.57
C GLY A 68 -0.41 -12.54 -6.48
N MET A 69 0.02 -12.65 -5.22
CA MET A 69 -0.90 -12.87 -4.11
C MET A 69 -1.58 -11.57 -3.72
N ALA A 70 -2.88 -11.65 -3.39
CA ALA A 70 -3.60 -10.50 -2.88
C ALA A 70 -3.11 -10.19 -1.47
N ILE A 71 -2.81 -8.92 -1.22
CA ILE A 71 -2.40 -8.47 0.11
C ILE A 71 -3.37 -7.43 0.63
N SER A 72 -3.45 -7.30 1.96
CA SER A 72 -4.29 -6.28 2.56
C SER A 72 -3.52 -4.96 2.65
N ASP A 73 -4.25 -3.83 2.58
CA ASP A 73 -3.65 -2.51 2.68
C ASP A 73 -3.41 -2.07 4.13
N ASP A 74 -3.79 -2.88 5.10
CA ASP A 74 -3.45 -2.63 6.50
C ASP A 74 -2.06 -3.20 6.77
N ALA A 75 -1.20 -2.39 7.32
CA ALA A 75 0.16 -2.80 7.63
C ALA A 75 0.29 -3.26 9.06
#